data_e038821b98ab60bc2cb95ff77df6a585
#
_entry.id   e038821b98ab60bc2cb95ff77df6a585
#
_cell.length_a   1.000
_cell.length_b   1.000
_cell.length_c   1.000
_cell.angle_alpha   90.00
_cell.angle_beta   90.00
_cell.angle_gamma   90.00
#
_symmetry.space_group_name_H-M   'P 1'
#
loop_
_entity.id
_entity.type
_entity.pdbx_description
1 polymer ?
#
loop_
_entity_poly.entity_id
_entity_poly.type
_entity_poly.pdbx_seq_one_letter_code
_entity_poly.pdbx_strand_id
1 'polypeptide(L)'
;MRWLNFLLALVMIGFAAVQYNDPDWYLWVAYYGVPAFWALVAGFRHRLLQRMQWLGALWACVAGWIGLVVYYWPTVPGFWRKDVWWNEETAREGMGLMIALGVLAVALFTAYRKR
;
A
#
# COMPACT_ATOMS: atom_id res chain seq x y z
N MET A 1 -17.54 1.21 1.25
CA MET A 1 -16.09 1.01 1.03
C MET A 1 -15.46 2.05 0.13
N ARG A 2 -16.28 2.74 -0.71
CA ARG A 2 -15.73 3.74 -1.65
C ARG A 2 -14.94 4.84 -0.93
N TRP A 3 -15.52 5.42 0.10
CA TRP A 3 -14.87 6.53 0.81
C TRP A 3 -13.63 6.08 1.57
N LEU A 4 -13.65 4.87 2.12
CA LEU A 4 -12.46 4.32 2.76
C LEU A 4 -11.33 4.14 1.75
N ASN A 5 -11.64 3.61 0.55
CA ASN A 5 -10.63 3.46 -0.50
C ASN A 5 -10.07 4.80 -0.94
N PHE A 6 -10.90 5.84 -1.06
CA PHE A 6 -10.43 7.19 -1.41
C PHE A 6 -9.51 7.75 -0.34
N LEU A 7 -9.87 7.57 0.94
CA LEU A 7 -9.03 8.02 2.04
C LEU A 7 -7.67 7.31 2.02
N LEU A 8 -7.68 6.00 1.81
CA LEU A 8 -6.45 5.22 1.75
C LEU A 8 -5.60 5.59 0.54
N ALA A 9 -6.24 5.88 -0.60
CA ALA A 9 -5.52 6.36 -1.78
C ALA A 9 -4.83 7.69 -1.49
N LEU A 10 -5.50 8.59 -0.79
CA LEU A 10 -4.92 9.87 -0.42
C LEU A 10 -3.72 9.69 0.51
N VAL A 11 -3.82 8.78 1.47
CA VAL A 11 -2.72 8.46 2.37
C VAL A 11 -1.52 7.95 1.57
N MET A 12 -1.76 7.04 0.63
CA MET A 12 -0.68 6.47 -0.19
C MET A 12 -0.04 7.52 -1.10
N ILE A 13 -0.84 8.40 -1.69
CA ILE A 13 -0.33 9.49 -2.51
C ILE A 13 0.55 10.41 -1.65
N GLY A 14 0.13 10.70 -0.42
CA GLY A 14 0.93 11.48 0.50
C GLY A 14 2.26 10.81 0.84
N PHE A 15 2.24 9.50 1.09
CA PHE A 15 3.46 8.75 1.35
C PHE A 15 4.41 8.79 0.15
N ALA A 16 3.86 8.64 -1.06
CA ALA A 16 4.67 8.71 -2.29
C ALA A 16 5.29 10.10 -2.45
N ALA A 17 4.52 11.14 -2.18
CA ALA A 17 4.98 12.52 -2.37
C ALA A 17 6.16 12.87 -1.48
N VAL A 18 6.21 12.36 -0.25
CA VAL A 18 7.29 12.69 0.68
C VAL A 18 8.60 11.98 0.37
N GLN A 19 8.62 11.09 -0.63
CA GLN A 19 9.83 10.34 -0.98
C GLN A 19 10.78 11.13 -1.88
N TYR A 20 10.42 12.30 -2.34
CA TYR A 20 11.15 13.03 -3.38
C TYR A 20 12.61 13.33 -3.01
N ASN A 21 12.96 13.37 -1.72
CA ASN A 21 14.31 13.64 -1.26
C ASN A 21 15.19 12.39 -1.12
N ASP A 22 14.62 11.21 -1.26
CA ASP A 22 15.36 9.96 -1.08
C ASP A 22 16.15 9.62 -2.34
N PRO A 23 17.38 9.04 -2.21
CA PRO A 23 18.13 8.60 -3.39
C PRO A 23 17.38 7.59 -4.25
N ASP A 24 16.57 6.74 -3.64
CA ASP A 24 15.78 5.73 -4.32
C ASP A 24 14.29 6.09 -4.37
N TRP A 25 13.99 7.39 -4.49
CA TRP A 25 12.63 7.92 -4.45
C TRP A 25 11.71 7.23 -5.47
N TYR A 26 12.22 6.93 -6.66
CA TYR A 26 11.40 6.33 -7.72
C TYR A 26 10.87 4.96 -7.31
N LEU A 27 11.65 4.21 -6.56
CA LEU A 27 11.27 2.89 -6.06
C LEU A 27 10.12 3.01 -5.04
N TRP A 28 10.27 3.95 -4.10
CA TRP A 28 9.28 4.15 -3.04
C TRP A 28 7.99 4.79 -3.56
N VAL A 29 8.10 5.66 -4.57
CA VAL A 29 6.91 6.18 -5.26
C VAL A 29 6.11 5.03 -5.87
N ALA A 30 6.78 4.04 -6.47
CA ALA A 30 6.11 2.86 -7.00
C ALA A 30 5.47 2.02 -5.88
N TYR A 31 6.20 1.83 -4.78
CA TYR A 31 5.70 1.03 -3.65
C TYR A 31 4.42 1.60 -3.03
N TYR A 32 4.26 2.91 -3.02
CA TYR A 32 3.06 3.56 -2.50
C TYR A 32 2.07 3.91 -3.60
N GLY A 33 2.56 4.19 -4.79
CA GLY A 33 1.72 4.55 -5.93
C GLY A 33 0.85 3.41 -6.44
N VAL A 34 1.37 2.18 -6.44
CA VAL A 34 0.60 1.01 -6.89
C VAL A 34 -0.58 0.75 -5.95
N PRO A 35 -0.41 0.72 -4.61
CA PRO A 35 -1.57 0.64 -3.73
C PRO A 35 -2.56 1.79 -3.91
N ALA A 36 -2.06 3.02 -4.13
CA ALA A 36 -2.94 4.17 -4.41
C ALA A 36 -3.78 3.93 -5.66
N PHE A 37 -3.17 3.42 -6.72
CA PHE A 37 -3.87 3.09 -7.96
C PHE A 37 -5.01 2.11 -7.70
N TRP A 38 -4.73 1.02 -6.97
CA TRP A 38 -5.75 0.01 -6.69
C TRP A 38 -6.86 0.55 -5.80
N ALA A 39 -6.53 1.40 -4.83
CA ALA A 39 -7.53 2.05 -3.98
C ALA A 39 -8.43 2.97 -4.82
N LEU A 40 -7.86 3.70 -5.77
CA LEU A 40 -8.64 4.55 -6.68
C LEU A 40 -9.55 3.71 -7.57
N VAL A 41 -9.06 2.59 -8.10
CA VAL A 41 -9.89 1.68 -8.90
C VAL A 41 -11.04 1.14 -8.04
N ALA A 42 -10.74 0.72 -6.81
CA ALA A 42 -11.77 0.20 -5.91
C ALA A 42 -12.81 1.27 -5.56
N GLY A 43 -12.38 2.53 -5.44
CA GLY A 43 -13.29 3.62 -5.13
C GLY A 43 -14.13 4.08 -6.32
N PHE A 44 -13.49 4.30 -7.48
CA PHE A 44 -14.16 4.85 -8.67
C PHE A 44 -14.78 3.79 -9.57
N ARG A 45 -14.10 2.68 -9.72
CA ARG A 45 -14.43 1.67 -10.71
C ARG A 45 -14.40 0.26 -10.12
N HIS A 46 -15.07 0.06 -8.97
CA HIS A 46 -15.04 -1.24 -8.29
C HIS A 46 -15.50 -2.40 -9.20
N ARG A 47 -16.31 -2.12 -10.22
CA ARG A 47 -16.76 -3.17 -11.15
C ARG A 47 -15.61 -3.76 -11.96
N LEU A 48 -14.55 -2.99 -12.22
CA LEU A 48 -13.37 -3.52 -12.89
C LEU A 48 -12.71 -4.64 -12.10
N LEU A 49 -12.75 -4.54 -10.76
CA LEU A 49 -12.16 -5.54 -9.89
C LEU A 49 -12.88 -6.87 -9.94
N GLN A 50 -14.08 -6.91 -10.52
CA GLN A 50 -14.84 -8.15 -10.67
C GLN A 50 -14.47 -8.89 -11.95
N ARG A 51 -13.74 -8.26 -12.85
CA ARG A 51 -13.20 -8.91 -14.04
C ARG A 51 -12.00 -9.76 -13.68
N MET A 52 -11.91 -10.96 -14.26
CA MET A 52 -10.88 -11.91 -13.89
C MET A 52 -9.46 -11.35 -14.09
N GLN A 53 -9.22 -10.62 -15.18
CA GLN A 53 -7.89 -10.06 -15.44
C GLN A 53 -7.48 -9.03 -14.36
N TRP A 54 -8.40 -8.17 -13.99
CA TRP A 54 -8.14 -7.13 -12.98
C TRP A 54 -7.99 -7.74 -11.59
N LEU A 55 -8.84 -8.70 -11.26
CA LEU A 55 -8.77 -9.37 -9.97
C LEU A 55 -7.48 -10.18 -9.86
N GLY A 56 -7.08 -10.87 -10.92
CA GLY A 56 -5.82 -11.60 -10.94
C GLY A 56 -4.61 -10.68 -10.77
N ALA A 57 -4.62 -9.51 -11.42
CA ALA A 57 -3.55 -8.53 -11.26
C ALA A 57 -3.49 -8.00 -9.83
N LEU A 58 -4.63 -7.76 -9.21
CA LEU A 58 -4.68 -7.32 -7.81
C LEU A 58 -4.11 -8.40 -6.89
N TRP A 59 -4.49 -9.66 -7.08
CA TRP A 59 -3.92 -10.76 -6.31
C TRP A 59 -2.40 -10.86 -6.48
N ALA A 60 -1.91 -10.67 -7.71
CA ALA A 60 -0.47 -10.67 -7.97
C ALA A 60 0.23 -9.54 -7.20
N CYS A 61 -0.37 -8.36 -7.15
CA CYS A 61 0.17 -7.24 -6.39
C CYS A 61 0.15 -7.55 -4.88
N VAL A 62 -0.93 -8.13 -4.38
CA VAL A 62 -1.00 -8.51 -2.96
C VAL A 62 0.14 -9.46 -2.63
N ALA A 63 0.36 -10.48 -3.46
CA ALA A 63 1.45 -11.43 -3.23
C ALA A 63 2.81 -10.73 -3.27
N GLY A 64 3.03 -9.84 -4.24
CA GLY A 64 4.27 -9.09 -4.35
C GLY A 64 4.52 -8.19 -3.14
N TRP A 65 3.48 -7.52 -2.66
CA TRP A 65 3.60 -6.63 -1.50
C TRP A 65 3.78 -7.41 -0.20
N ILE A 66 3.23 -8.60 -0.07
CA ILE A 66 3.56 -9.50 1.04
C ILE A 66 5.08 -9.77 1.04
N GLY A 67 5.63 -10.05 -0.13
CA GLY A 67 7.09 -10.23 -0.28
C GLY A 67 7.88 -9.00 0.14
N LEU A 68 7.41 -7.80 -0.24
CA LEU A 68 8.05 -6.56 0.16
C LEU A 68 8.00 -6.35 1.67
N VAL A 69 6.87 -6.64 2.30
CA VAL A 69 6.73 -6.52 3.76
C VAL A 69 7.73 -7.44 4.45
N VAL A 70 7.87 -8.67 3.96
CA VAL A 70 8.83 -9.62 4.54
C VAL A 70 10.27 -9.13 4.33
N TYR A 71 10.58 -8.65 3.13
CA TYR A 71 11.94 -8.18 2.80
C TYR A 71 12.34 -6.96 3.63
N TYR A 72 11.42 -6.01 3.80
CA TYR A 72 11.67 -4.77 4.53
C TYR A 72 11.23 -4.84 5.99
N TRP A 73 10.98 -6.04 6.50
CA TRP A 73 10.53 -6.20 7.90
C TRP A 73 11.50 -5.49 8.84
N PRO A 74 11.02 -4.57 9.69
CA PRO A 74 11.91 -3.83 10.56
C PRO A 74 12.59 -4.75 11.58
N THR A 75 13.91 -4.60 11.70
CA THR A 75 14.70 -5.38 12.65
C THR A 75 14.95 -4.62 13.95
N VAL A 76 14.51 -3.36 13.99
CA VAL A 76 14.70 -2.50 15.15
C VAL A 76 13.70 -2.88 16.24
N PRO A 77 14.11 -3.15 17.48
CA PRO A 77 13.16 -3.43 18.56
C PRO A 77 12.21 -2.26 18.78
N GLY A 78 10.93 -2.57 18.99
CA GLY A 78 9.93 -1.53 19.22
C GLY A 78 9.63 -0.67 18.00
N PHE A 79 9.77 -1.20 16.79
CA PHE A 79 9.62 -0.42 15.56
C PHE A 79 8.26 0.28 15.44
N TRP A 80 7.23 -0.22 16.11
CA TRP A 80 5.89 0.37 16.11
C TRP A 80 5.78 1.62 16.98
N ARG A 81 6.74 1.90 17.83
CA ARG A 81 6.71 3.04 18.74
C ARG A 81 7.10 4.31 17.98
N LYS A 82 6.42 5.42 18.28
CA LYS A 82 6.63 6.68 17.59
C LYS A 82 8.08 7.16 17.66
N ASP A 83 8.72 7.03 18.81
CA ASP A 83 10.09 7.47 18.99
C ASP A 83 11.06 6.64 18.17
N VAL A 84 10.73 5.38 17.87
CA VAL A 84 11.56 4.50 17.07
C VAL A 84 11.35 4.77 15.58
N TRP A 85 10.11 4.70 15.06
CA TRP A 85 9.89 4.86 13.61
C TRP A 85 10.16 6.30 13.15
N TRP A 86 10.05 7.29 14.05
CA TRP A 86 10.35 8.66 13.69
C TRP A 86 11.83 8.85 13.40
N ASN A 87 12.71 8.16 14.13
CA ASN A 87 14.17 8.30 14.03
C ASN A 87 14.83 7.24 13.17
N GLU A 88 14.22 6.07 13.02
CA GLU A 88 14.81 4.93 12.32
C GLU A 88 14.14 4.73 10.97
N GLU A 89 14.92 4.90 9.90
CA GLU A 89 14.43 4.79 8.54
C GLU A 89 13.87 3.40 8.24
N THR A 90 14.55 2.35 8.70
CA THR A 90 14.10 0.97 8.46
C THR A 90 12.74 0.69 9.08
N ALA A 91 12.47 1.28 10.26
CA ALA A 91 11.17 1.13 10.91
C ALA A 91 10.08 1.82 10.08
N ARG A 92 10.34 3.04 9.58
CA ARG A 92 9.38 3.77 8.75
C ARG A 92 9.09 3.03 7.45
N GLU A 93 10.13 2.54 6.78
CA GLU A 93 9.98 1.83 5.51
C GLU A 93 9.16 0.56 5.68
N GLY A 94 9.48 -0.25 6.69
CA GLY A 94 8.76 -1.49 6.94
C GLY A 94 7.31 -1.24 7.30
N MET A 95 7.04 -0.27 8.18
CA MET A 95 5.67 0.05 8.57
C MET A 95 4.88 0.68 7.43
N GLY A 96 5.52 1.50 6.60
CA GLY A 96 4.88 2.06 5.41
C GLY A 96 4.40 0.98 4.46
N LEU A 97 5.22 -0.05 4.25
CA LEU A 97 4.83 -1.19 3.40
C LEU A 97 3.72 -2.03 4.04
N MET A 98 3.71 -2.16 5.37
CA MET A 98 2.59 -2.83 6.04
C MET A 98 1.28 -2.09 5.79
N ILE A 99 1.30 -0.76 5.85
CA ILE A 99 0.13 0.07 5.56
C ILE A 99 -0.27 -0.09 4.09
N ALA A 100 0.71 -0.08 3.18
CA ALA A 100 0.46 -0.26 1.75
C ALA A 100 -0.21 -1.62 1.47
N LEU A 101 0.26 -2.68 2.11
CA LEU A 101 -0.36 -4.00 1.99
C LEU A 101 -1.79 -3.97 2.52
N GLY A 102 -2.03 -3.27 3.63
CA GLY A 102 -3.38 -3.08 4.16
C GLY A 102 -4.30 -2.38 3.17
N VAL A 103 -3.79 -1.37 2.45
CA VAL A 103 -4.55 -0.69 1.41
C VAL A 103 -4.94 -1.66 0.28
N LEU A 104 -4.00 -2.49 -0.16
CA LEU A 104 -4.29 -3.53 -1.17
C LEU A 104 -5.32 -4.52 -0.65
N ALA A 105 -5.24 -4.91 0.62
CA ALA A 105 -6.21 -5.83 1.23
C ALA A 105 -7.60 -5.23 1.25
N VAL A 106 -7.73 -3.93 1.53
CA VAL A 106 -9.04 -3.25 1.52
C VAL A 106 -9.59 -3.21 0.09
N ALA A 107 -8.76 -2.95 -0.91
CA ALA A 107 -9.19 -2.98 -2.31
C ALA A 107 -9.68 -4.38 -2.69
N LEU A 108 -8.95 -5.41 -2.27
CA LEU A 108 -9.33 -6.81 -2.53
C LEU A 108 -10.66 -7.16 -1.85
N PHE A 109 -10.81 -6.76 -0.60
CA PHE A 109 -12.05 -6.96 0.15
C PHE A 109 -13.22 -6.27 -0.56
N THR A 110 -13.00 -5.05 -1.07
CA THR A 110 -14.00 -4.31 -1.82
C THR A 110 -14.45 -5.09 -3.05
N ALA A 111 -13.51 -5.72 -3.77
CA ALA A 111 -13.81 -6.52 -4.95
C ALA A 111 -14.76 -7.67 -4.62
N TYR A 112 -14.49 -8.37 -3.52
CA TYR A 112 -15.31 -9.52 -3.13
C TYR A 112 -16.63 -9.13 -2.48
N ARG A 113 -16.63 -8.00 -1.76
CA ARG A 113 -17.85 -7.54 -1.10
C ARG A 113 -18.95 -7.16 -2.09
N LYS A 114 -18.56 -6.66 -3.27
CA LYS A 114 -19.50 -6.21 -4.30
C LYS A 114 -19.99 -7.32 -5.22
N ARG A 115 -19.45 -8.52 -5.07
CA ARG A 115 -19.89 -9.68 -5.85
C ARG A 115 -21.13 -10.33 -5.24
#